data_4d4662a7dcb9eebcecb8bc2e5b401132
#
_entry.id   4d4662a7dcb9eebcecb8bc2e5b401132
#
_cell.length_a   1.000
_cell.length_b   1.000
_cell.length_c   1.000
_cell.angle_alpha   90.00
_cell.angle_beta   90.00
_cell.angle_gamma   90.00
#
_symmetry.space_group_name_H-M   'P 1'
#
loop_
_entity.id
_entity.type
_entity.pdbx_description
1 polymer ?
#
loop_
_entity_poly.entity_id
_entity_poly.type
_entity_poly.pdbx_seq_one_letter_code
_entity_poly.pdbx_strand_id
1 'polypeptide(L)'
;MKAFSPFIVCAALAFPALAHAQAAGDRPAETFQEIERGLYFSVLGGPFFIVNPPSTQGPRPFSPGQMAQVEVGVDIGERLSLGAFVMGATNRAGSEYVGNSGGAASGDFSMLVPGALARFNLVGFADAQEVQRTWIYLRGGAGYAMFSPKLLLPDPDILVFAGPGVEYYTRLRHFSVGVEVTGSFLVQSQSFGFAVTPNLRYAF
;
A
#
# COMPACT_ATOMS: atom_id res chain seq x y z
N MET A 1 28.31 -8.43 -24.00
CA MET A 1 27.28 -8.59 -22.97
C MET A 1 27.59 -7.59 -21.87
N LYS A 2 26.88 -6.45 -21.82
CA LYS A 2 27.09 -5.39 -20.80
C LYS A 2 25.96 -5.52 -19.77
N ALA A 3 26.34 -5.84 -18.54
CA ALA A 3 25.44 -5.89 -17.41
C ALA A 3 24.94 -4.47 -17.09
N PHE A 4 23.65 -4.23 -17.23
CA PHE A 4 23.00 -3.04 -16.71
C PHE A 4 22.69 -3.28 -15.22
N SER A 5 23.39 -2.55 -14.37
CA SER A 5 23.11 -2.49 -12.94
C SER A 5 21.90 -1.57 -12.72
N PRO A 6 20.83 -1.99 -12.09
CA PRO A 6 19.74 -1.09 -11.73
C PRO A 6 20.19 -0.22 -10.57
N PHE A 7 20.44 1.05 -10.81
CA PHE A 7 20.58 2.07 -9.79
C PHE A 7 19.21 2.24 -9.09
N ILE A 8 19.11 1.72 -7.88
CA ILE A 8 18.06 2.10 -6.93
C ILE A 8 18.41 3.50 -6.47
N VAL A 9 17.77 4.48 -7.06
CA VAL A 9 17.80 5.86 -6.55
C VAL A 9 16.90 5.90 -5.32
N CYS A 10 17.47 5.63 -4.14
CA CYS A 10 16.90 6.06 -2.88
C CYS A 10 16.97 7.59 -2.85
N ALA A 11 15.90 8.25 -3.27
CA ALA A 11 15.72 9.67 -3.01
C ALA A 11 15.45 9.83 -1.50
N ALA A 12 16.54 9.89 -0.73
CA ALA A 12 16.50 10.38 0.63
C ALA A 12 16.16 11.86 0.55
N LEU A 13 14.90 12.21 0.74
CA LEU A 13 14.46 13.56 1.00
C LEU A 13 14.99 13.96 2.38
N ALA A 14 16.23 14.45 2.41
CA ALA A 14 16.78 15.14 3.55
C ALA A 14 16.04 16.46 3.68
N PHE A 15 15.00 16.50 4.50
CA PHE A 15 14.44 17.76 4.98
C PHE A 15 15.46 18.41 5.91
N PRO A 16 15.93 19.64 5.64
CA PRO A 16 16.72 20.36 6.61
C PRO A 16 15.80 20.72 7.79
N ALA A 17 15.99 20.02 8.90
CA ALA A 17 15.41 20.42 10.17
C ALA A 17 16.06 21.73 10.60
N LEU A 18 15.49 22.84 10.24
CA LEU A 18 15.74 24.13 10.85
C LEU A 18 15.16 24.11 12.27
N ALA A 19 15.93 23.53 13.19
CA ALA A 19 15.66 23.64 14.59
C ALA A 19 15.91 25.08 15.03
N HIS A 20 14.87 25.91 14.98
CA HIS A 20 14.84 27.13 15.74
C HIS A 20 14.54 26.76 17.19
N ALA A 21 15.60 26.64 18.00
CA ALA A 21 15.45 26.59 19.45
C ALA A 21 14.98 27.96 19.93
N GLN A 22 13.67 28.19 19.89
CA GLN A 22 13.08 29.29 20.66
C GLN A 22 12.98 28.83 22.11
N ALA A 23 13.56 29.61 23.01
CA ALA A 23 13.46 29.43 24.42
C ALA A 23 11.99 29.23 24.84
N ALA A 24 11.68 28.02 25.28
CA ALA A 24 10.36 27.66 25.76
C ALA A 24 10.12 28.36 27.08
N GLY A 25 9.40 29.47 27.04
CA GLY A 25 8.59 29.87 28.20
C GLY A 25 7.56 28.76 28.44
N ASP A 26 7.32 28.42 29.71
CA ASP A 26 6.33 27.45 30.19
C ASP A 26 4.92 27.80 29.70
N ARG A 27 4.66 27.49 28.41
CA ARG A 27 3.30 27.38 27.91
C ARG A 27 2.89 25.93 28.06
N PRO A 28 1.77 25.63 28.74
CA PRO A 28 1.24 24.28 28.72
C PRO A 28 1.17 23.82 27.25
N ALA A 29 1.79 22.68 26.93
CA ALA A 29 1.67 22.12 25.59
C ALA A 29 0.17 21.97 25.28
N GLU A 30 -0.33 22.73 24.33
CA GLU A 30 -1.70 22.58 23.85
C GLU A 30 -1.83 21.14 23.34
N THR A 31 -2.51 20.32 24.09
CA THR A 31 -2.84 18.97 23.72
C THR A 31 -3.96 19.06 22.68
N PHE A 32 -3.61 18.98 21.41
CA PHE A 32 -4.60 18.89 20.35
C PHE A 32 -5.44 17.63 20.55
N GLN A 33 -6.71 17.81 20.91
CA GLN A 33 -7.67 16.73 21.13
C GLN A 33 -8.40 16.36 19.82
N GLU A 34 -8.28 17.20 18.79
CA GLU A 34 -8.96 17.01 17.52
C GLU A 34 -8.07 16.20 16.54
N ILE A 35 -8.68 15.21 15.91
CA ILE A 35 -8.12 14.48 14.79
C ILE A 35 -8.52 15.21 13.51
N GLU A 36 -7.51 15.64 12.73
CA GLU A 36 -7.76 16.23 11.41
C GLU A 36 -8.31 15.17 10.46
N ARG A 37 -9.39 15.52 9.80
CA ARG A 37 -10.06 14.69 8.79
C ARG A 37 -10.35 15.55 7.56
N GLY A 38 -10.31 14.97 6.39
CA GLY A 38 -10.56 15.69 5.16
C GLY A 38 -9.74 15.13 4.02
N LEU A 39 -9.07 15.99 3.29
CA LEU A 39 -8.15 15.56 2.25
C LEU A 39 -6.96 14.85 2.89
N TYR A 40 -6.55 13.73 2.35
CA TYR A 40 -5.38 13.00 2.85
C TYR A 40 -4.46 12.50 1.74
N PHE A 41 -3.21 12.29 2.13
CA PHE A 41 -2.20 11.58 1.40
C PHE A 41 -1.70 10.41 2.26
N SER A 42 -1.48 9.24 1.65
CA SER A 42 -0.97 8.07 2.36
C SER A 42 0.10 7.35 1.55
N VAL A 43 1.04 6.74 2.26
CA VAL A 43 2.08 5.87 1.69
C VAL A 43 2.05 4.55 2.44
N LEU A 44 2.06 3.46 1.67
CA LEU A 44 2.11 2.10 2.17
C LEU A 44 3.25 1.37 1.49
N GLY A 45 3.83 0.40 2.18
CA GLY A 45 4.84 -0.46 1.57
C GLY A 45 5.12 -1.68 2.41
N GLY A 46 5.47 -2.79 1.76
CA GLY A 46 5.74 -4.03 2.48
C GLY A 46 5.88 -5.24 1.59
N PRO A 47 6.01 -6.42 2.19
CA PRO A 47 6.04 -7.69 1.47
C PRO A 47 4.72 -7.94 0.73
N PHE A 48 4.84 -8.42 -0.50
CA PHE A 48 3.74 -8.78 -1.38
C PHE A 48 3.95 -10.17 -1.96
N PHE A 49 2.93 -11.00 -1.88
CA PHE A 49 2.99 -12.40 -2.29
C PHE A 49 1.92 -12.67 -3.33
N ILE A 50 2.29 -13.30 -4.44
CA ILE A 50 1.33 -13.85 -5.41
C ILE A 50 1.43 -15.37 -5.36
N VAL A 51 0.29 -16.03 -5.15
CA VAL A 51 0.16 -17.48 -5.11
C VAL A 51 -0.75 -17.96 -6.24
N ASN A 52 -0.51 -19.16 -6.73
CA ASN A 52 -1.27 -19.79 -7.81
C ASN A 52 -1.43 -18.91 -9.06
N PRO A 53 -0.33 -18.38 -9.63
CA PRO A 53 -0.45 -17.76 -10.93
C PRO A 53 -0.89 -18.80 -11.96
N PRO A 54 -1.69 -18.42 -12.97
CA PRO A 54 -2.12 -19.36 -14.00
C PRO A 54 -0.90 -19.91 -14.72
N SER A 55 -0.87 -21.21 -14.88
CA SER A 55 0.19 -21.91 -15.58
C SER A 55 -0.43 -23.06 -16.36
N THR A 56 0.04 -23.31 -17.57
CA THR A 56 -0.36 -24.48 -18.37
C THR A 56 0.11 -25.81 -17.78
N GLN A 57 1.00 -25.77 -16.79
CA GLN A 57 1.60 -26.94 -16.14
C GLN A 57 1.23 -27.11 -14.67
N GLY A 58 0.17 -26.42 -14.20
CA GLY A 58 -0.31 -26.46 -12.82
C GLY A 58 0.09 -25.23 -12.01
N PRO A 59 -0.47 -25.09 -10.79
CA PRO A 59 -0.24 -23.92 -9.95
C PRO A 59 1.23 -23.82 -9.54
N ARG A 60 1.82 -22.66 -9.74
CA ARG A 60 3.21 -22.39 -9.37
C ARG A 60 3.27 -21.12 -8.52
N PRO A 61 3.83 -21.18 -7.33
CA PRO A 61 3.98 -20.00 -6.49
C PRO A 61 5.07 -19.09 -7.09
N PHE A 62 4.79 -17.79 -7.12
CA PHE A 62 5.84 -16.79 -7.26
C PHE A 62 6.61 -16.66 -5.96
N SER A 63 7.86 -16.26 -6.07
CA SER A 63 8.63 -15.84 -4.92
C SER A 63 8.00 -14.62 -4.26
N PRO A 64 8.21 -14.40 -2.97
CA PRO A 64 7.81 -13.16 -2.32
C PRO A 64 8.39 -11.96 -3.06
N GLY A 65 7.60 -10.91 -3.12
CA GLY A 65 7.97 -9.64 -3.68
C GLY A 65 7.79 -8.51 -2.70
N GLN A 66 7.86 -7.31 -3.21
CA GLN A 66 7.65 -6.08 -2.45
C GLN A 66 6.68 -5.19 -3.20
N MET A 67 5.89 -4.43 -2.45
CA MET A 67 5.02 -3.41 -3.00
C MET A 67 5.23 -2.08 -2.29
N ALA A 68 4.95 -1.00 -3.03
CA ALA A 68 4.76 0.33 -2.51
C ALA A 68 3.50 0.93 -3.14
N GLN A 69 2.74 1.68 -2.37
CA GLN A 69 1.52 2.32 -2.82
C GLN A 69 1.46 3.75 -2.28
N VAL A 70 1.02 4.65 -3.13
CA VAL A 70 0.65 6.01 -2.75
C VAL A 70 -0.83 6.22 -2.98
N GLU A 71 -1.45 7.00 -2.11
CA GLU A 71 -2.89 7.27 -2.13
C GLU A 71 -3.16 8.74 -1.91
N VAL A 72 -4.21 9.20 -2.53
CA VAL A 72 -4.85 10.49 -2.25
C VAL A 72 -6.34 10.26 -2.10
N GLY A 73 -6.96 10.92 -1.14
CA GLY A 73 -8.38 10.71 -0.93
C GLY A 73 -8.99 11.73 0.01
N VAL A 74 -10.23 11.49 0.36
CA VAL A 74 -11.01 12.35 1.24
C VAL A 74 -11.76 11.52 2.28
N ASP A 75 -11.76 11.99 3.52
CA ASP A 75 -12.58 11.46 4.60
C ASP A 75 -13.98 12.04 4.55
N ILE A 76 -14.97 11.19 4.55
CA ILE A 76 -16.38 11.54 4.62
C ILE A 76 -16.89 11.21 6.02
N GLY A 77 -16.78 12.18 6.90
CA GLY A 77 -17.04 11.99 8.33
C GLY A 77 -15.99 11.07 8.98
N GLU A 78 -16.37 10.35 10.01
CA GLU A 78 -15.44 9.54 10.81
C GLU A 78 -15.26 8.12 10.28
N ARG A 79 -16.18 7.64 9.45
CA ARG A 79 -16.25 6.21 9.11
C ARG A 79 -15.87 5.88 7.69
N LEU A 80 -16.06 6.77 6.73
CA LEU A 80 -15.84 6.49 5.33
C LEU A 80 -14.70 7.33 4.77
N SER A 81 -13.79 6.71 4.05
CA SER A 81 -12.81 7.40 3.21
C SER A 81 -12.89 6.85 1.78
N LEU A 82 -12.77 7.73 0.82
CA LEU A 82 -12.69 7.38 -0.61
C LEU A 82 -11.40 7.94 -1.18
N GLY A 83 -10.76 7.20 -2.07
CA GLY A 83 -9.49 7.63 -2.62
C GLY A 83 -9.13 6.97 -3.95
N ALA A 84 -8.10 7.54 -4.55
CA ALA A 84 -7.39 6.96 -5.69
C ALA A 84 -6.00 6.52 -5.23
N PHE A 85 -5.45 5.51 -5.88
CA PHE A 85 -4.13 4.99 -5.57
C PHE A 85 -3.33 4.64 -6.82
N VAL A 86 -2.02 4.60 -6.65
CA VAL A 86 -1.10 3.96 -7.57
C VAL A 86 -0.23 3.00 -6.76
N MET A 87 -0.26 1.73 -7.11
CA MET A 87 0.55 0.68 -6.50
C MET A 87 1.60 0.20 -7.49
N GLY A 88 2.83 0.10 -7.05
CA GLY A 88 3.91 -0.60 -7.73
C GLY A 88 4.29 -1.85 -6.95
N ALA A 89 4.45 -2.98 -7.63
CA ALA A 89 4.93 -4.20 -7.02
C ALA A 89 5.96 -4.89 -7.89
N THR A 90 6.87 -5.63 -7.26
CA THR A 90 7.87 -6.46 -7.94
C THR A 90 7.87 -7.85 -7.32
N ASN A 91 7.81 -8.87 -8.16
CA ASN A 91 7.86 -10.27 -7.74
C ASN A 91 8.86 -11.02 -8.62
N ARG A 92 9.37 -12.14 -8.12
CA ARG A 92 10.24 -13.01 -8.87
C ARG A 92 9.50 -14.28 -9.30
N ALA A 93 9.45 -14.53 -10.61
CA ALA A 93 8.98 -15.80 -11.15
C ALA A 93 10.10 -16.85 -11.05
N GLY A 94 9.77 -18.05 -10.58
CA GLY A 94 10.70 -19.17 -10.55
C GLY A 94 11.14 -19.63 -11.96
N SER A 95 12.27 -20.31 -12.06
CA SER A 95 12.82 -20.82 -13.33
C SER A 95 11.90 -21.81 -14.06
N GLU A 96 10.91 -22.33 -13.36
CA GLU A 96 9.94 -23.29 -13.88
C GLU A 96 8.66 -22.63 -14.42
N TYR A 97 8.53 -21.30 -14.28
CA TYR A 97 7.36 -20.58 -14.75
C TYR A 97 7.40 -20.49 -16.29
N VAL A 98 6.31 -20.90 -16.91
CA VAL A 98 6.12 -20.78 -18.36
C VAL A 98 5.06 -19.71 -18.58
N GLY A 99 5.45 -18.60 -19.19
CA GLY A 99 4.53 -17.49 -19.47
C GLY A 99 3.42 -17.88 -20.47
N ASN A 100 2.47 -16.97 -20.67
CA ASN A 100 1.33 -17.13 -21.57
C ASN A 100 1.71 -17.46 -23.03
N SER A 101 2.91 -17.13 -23.45
CA SER A 101 3.45 -17.41 -24.79
C SER A 101 4.04 -18.82 -24.95
N GLY A 102 3.98 -19.65 -23.91
CA GLY A 102 4.55 -21.01 -23.95
C GLY A 102 6.07 -21.07 -23.85
N GLY A 103 6.75 -19.94 -23.70
CA GLY A 103 8.19 -19.86 -23.48
C GLY A 103 8.56 -19.84 -22.00
N ALA A 104 9.76 -20.33 -21.65
CA ALA A 104 10.29 -20.20 -20.30
C ALA A 104 10.48 -18.70 -19.98
N ALA A 105 9.78 -18.24 -18.98
CA ALA A 105 9.88 -16.87 -18.48
C ALA A 105 10.33 -16.94 -17.02
N SER A 106 11.63 -16.87 -16.80
CA SER A 106 12.18 -16.74 -15.46
C SER A 106 12.71 -15.33 -15.27
N GLY A 107 12.55 -14.80 -14.08
CA GLY A 107 13.08 -13.50 -13.73
C GLY A 107 12.10 -12.65 -12.95
N ASP A 108 12.48 -11.42 -12.75
CA ASP A 108 11.67 -10.48 -12.02
C ASP A 108 10.61 -9.86 -12.95
N PHE A 109 9.42 -9.66 -12.43
CA PHE A 109 8.38 -8.89 -13.09
C PHE A 109 7.88 -7.78 -12.19
N SER A 110 7.44 -6.72 -12.82
CA SER A 110 6.87 -5.56 -12.14
C SER A 110 5.39 -5.43 -12.49
N MET A 111 4.62 -4.94 -11.55
CA MET A 111 3.21 -4.63 -11.71
C MET A 111 2.98 -3.17 -11.31
N LEU A 112 2.26 -2.43 -12.14
CA LEU A 112 1.79 -1.08 -11.86
C LEU A 112 0.27 -1.07 -11.90
N VAL A 113 -0.36 -0.58 -10.82
CA VAL A 113 -1.82 -0.62 -10.66
C VAL A 113 -2.35 0.74 -10.23
N PRO A 114 -2.79 1.60 -11.15
CA PRO A 114 -3.66 2.71 -10.81
C PRO A 114 -5.07 2.20 -10.49
N GLY A 115 -5.74 2.82 -9.51
CA GLY A 115 -7.06 2.38 -9.10
C GLY A 115 -7.76 3.30 -8.12
N ALA A 116 -8.90 2.83 -7.61
CA ALA A 116 -9.72 3.50 -6.62
C ALA A 116 -10.00 2.58 -5.43
N LEU A 117 -10.19 3.17 -4.28
CA LEU A 117 -10.40 2.46 -3.03
C LEU A 117 -11.47 3.14 -2.16
N ALA A 118 -12.04 2.34 -1.28
CA ALA A 118 -12.85 2.79 -0.17
C ALA A 118 -12.32 2.16 1.12
N ARG A 119 -12.42 2.89 2.20
CA ARG A 119 -12.09 2.44 3.55
C ARG A 119 -13.24 2.75 4.48
N PHE A 120 -13.57 1.79 5.34
CA PHE A 120 -14.62 1.92 6.33
C PHE A 120 -14.07 1.64 7.73
N ASN A 121 -14.13 2.62 8.61
CA ASN A 121 -13.74 2.51 10.01
C ASN A 121 -14.84 1.79 10.80
N LEU A 122 -14.51 0.61 11.36
CA LEU A 122 -15.45 -0.28 12.04
C LEU A 122 -15.61 0.07 13.51
N VAL A 123 -14.49 0.10 14.22
CA VAL A 123 -14.44 0.27 15.68
C VAL A 123 -13.33 1.23 16.04
N GLY A 124 -13.66 2.24 16.84
CA GLY A 124 -12.71 3.19 17.42
C GLY A 124 -12.49 2.91 18.90
N PHE A 125 -11.27 3.09 19.35
CA PHE A 125 -10.88 3.00 20.75
C PHE A 125 -10.36 4.35 21.21
N ALA A 126 -10.93 4.84 22.31
CA ALA A 126 -10.52 6.09 22.92
C ALA A 126 -9.23 5.92 23.75
N ASP A 127 -8.42 6.95 23.77
CA ASP A 127 -7.28 7.08 24.67
C ASP A 127 -7.70 7.58 26.07
N ALA A 128 -6.72 7.82 26.93
CA ALA A 128 -6.96 8.34 28.29
C ALA A 128 -7.57 9.75 28.30
N GLN A 129 -7.59 10.45 27.19
CA GLN A 129 -8.21 11.77 26.99
C GLN A 129 -9.58 11.68 26.30
N GLU A 130 -10.17 10.48 26.22
CA GLU A 130 -11.45 10.19 25.56
C GLU A 130 -11.47 10.47 24.04
N VAL A 131 -10.32 10.63 23.40
CA VAL A 131 -10.18 10.81 21.96
C VAL A 131 -10.01 9.46 21.26
N GLN A 132 -10.85 9.17 20.27
CA GLN A 132 -10.80 7.92 19.50
C GLN A 132 -9.61 7.90 18.53
N ARG A 133 -8.42 7.52 19.03
CA ARG A 133 -7.18 7.53 18.25
C ARG A 133 -6.86 6.24 17.55
N THR A 134 -7.34 5.10 18.03
CA THR A 134 -7.09 3.80 17.41
C THR A 134 -8.34 3.32 16.71
N TRP A 135 -8.22 2.99 15.43
CA TRP A 135 -9.33 2.49 14.64
C TRP A 135 -8.98 1.15 13.98
N ILE A 136 -9.91 0.21 14.10
CA ILE A 136 -9.93 -0.97 13.24
C ILE A 136 -10.78 -0.61 12.02
N TYR A 137 -10.26 -0.87 10.85
CA TYR A 137 -10.93 -0.57 9.59
C TYR A 137 -10.94 -1.76 8.64
N LEU A 138 -11.86 -1.73 7.69
CA LEU A 138 -11.84 -2.54 6.49
C LEU A 138 -11.57 -1.63 5.30
N ARG A 139 -10.68 -2.08 4.42
CA ARG A 139 -10.33 -1.37 3.20
C ARG A 139 -10.48 -2.30 2.01
N GLY A 140 -10.92 -1.77 0.88
CA GLY A 140 -11.00 -2.51 -0.37
C GLY A 140 -10.97 -1.58 -1.57
N GLY A 141 -10.65 -2.14 -2.71
CA GLY A 141 -10.56 -1.37 -3.94
C GLY A 141 -10.33 -2.23 -5.16
N ALA A 142 -10.23 -1.55 -6.29
CA ALA A 142 -9.92 -2.17 -7.57
C ALA A 142 -9.02 -1.26 -8.40
N GLY A 143 -8.19 -1.87 -9.22
CA GLY A 143 -7.29 -1.15 -10.12
C GLY A 143 -6.97 -1.95 -11.38
N TYR A 144 -6.34 -1.25 -12.30
CA TYR A 144 -5.95 -1.76 -13.59
C TYR A 144 -4.49 -2.19 -13.54
N ALA A 145 -4.24 -3.51 -13.54
CA ALA A 145 -2.92 -4.07 -13.41
C ALA A 145 -2.21 -4.16 -14.77
N MET A 146 -1.08 -3.51 -14.87
CA MET A 146 -0.17 -3.54 -16.02
C MET A 146 1.11 -4.25 -15.61
N PHE A 147 1.55 -5.20 -16.42
CA PHE A 147 2.73 -6.02 -16.12
C PHE A 147 3.90 -5.71 -17.04
N SER A 148 5.10 -5.85 -16.49
CA SER A 148 6.34 -5.77 -17.25
C SER A 148 7.31 -6.86 -16.76
N PRO A 149 7.73 -7.81 -17.61
CA PRO A 149 7.34 -7.99 -19.01
C PRO A 149 5.91 -8.52 -19.20
N LYS A 150 5.25 -8.14 -20.28
CA LYS A 150 3.86 -8.48 -20.60
C LYS A 150 3.59 -9.96 -20.86
N LEU A 151 4.64 -10.76 -21.01
CA LEU A 151 4.54 -12.17 -21.39
C LEU A 151 4.27 -13.10 -20.20
N LEU A 152 4.39 -12.61 -18.97
CA LEU A 152 4.26 -13.44 -17.77
C LEU A 152 2.81 -13.65 -17.33
N LEU A 153 2.01 -12.61 -17.39
CA LEU A 153 0.59 -12.62 -17.02
C LEU A 153 -0.24 -11.92 -18.10
N PRO A 154 -1.56 -12.19 -18.18
CA PRO A 154 -2.44 -11.41 -19.02
C PRO A 154 -2.26 -9.90 -18.74
N ASP A 155 -1.99 -9.11 -19.77
CA ASP A 155 -1.79 -7.68 -19.68
C ASP A 155 -2.73 -6.98 -20.67
N PRO A 156 -3.64 -6.18 -20.17
CA PRO A 156 -3.87 -5.80 -18.77
C PRO A 156 -4.74 -6.80 -17.99
N ASP A 157 -4.69 -6.72 -16.65
CA ASP A 157 -5.58 -7.46 -15.75
C ASP A 157 -6.31 -6.49 -14.80
N ILE A 158 -7.34 -6.95 -14.15
CA ILE A 158 -8.04 -6.21 -13.09
C ILE A 158 -7.63 -6.81 -11.76
N LEU A 159 -7.03 -5.99 -10.90
CA LEU A 159 -6.74 -6.34 -9.52
C LEU A 159 -7.87 -5.83 -8.62
N VAL A 160 -8.45 -6.72 -7.84
CA VAL A 160 -9.36 -6.37 -6.74
C VAL A 160 -8.69 -6.75 -5.42
N PHE A 161 -8.87 -5.96 -4.39
CA PHE A 161 -8.30 -6.26 -3.08
C PHE A 161 -9.23 -5.85 -1.95
N ALA A 162 -9.10 -6.53 -0.82
CA ALA A 162 -9.74 -6.16 0.43
C ALA A 162 -8.94 -6.68 1.63
N GLY A 163 -9.07 -6.01 2.77
CA GLY A 163 -8.45 -6.47 4.00
C GLY A 163 -8.67 -5.56 5.19
N PRO A 164 -8.50 -6.11 6.40
CA PRO A 164 -8.53 -5.33 7.63
C PRO A 164 -7.21 -4.61 7.89
N GLY A 165 -7.30 -3.53 8.64
CA GLY A 165 -6.16 -2.81 9.16
C GLY A 165 -6.45 -2.16 10.50
N VAL A 166 -5.37 -1.72 11.13
CA VAL A 166 -5.41 -0.92 12.36
C VAL A 166 -4.63 0.35 12.10
N GLU A 167 -5.20 1.48 12.50
CA GLU A 167 -4.58 2.79 12.39
C GLU A 167 -4.61 3.50 13.72
N TYR A 168 -3.53 4.16 14.05
CA TYR A 168 -3.38 5.00 15.22
C TYR A 168 -3.11 6.44 14.80
N TYR A 169 -4.02 7.35 15.17
CA TYR A 169 -3.85 8.78 15.00
C TYR A 169 -2.92 9.30 16.07
N THR A 170 -1.75 9.75 15.64
CA THR A 170 -0.72 10.25 16.55
C THR A 170 -1.18 11.53 17.27
N ARG A 171 -0.41 11.96 18.26
CA ARG A 171 -0.65 13.26 18.89
C ARG A 171 -0.27 14.45 18.00
N LEU A 172 0.38 14.16 16.87
CA LEU A 172 0.57 15.13 15.80
C LEU A 172 -0.73 15.19 14.99
N ARG A 173 -1.38 16.35 15.00
CA ARG A 173 -2.73 16.60 14.48
C ARG A 173 -3.03 15.93 13.12
N HIS A 174 -2.03 15.92 12.24
CA HIS A 174 -2.18 15.52 10.84
C HIS A 174 -1.74 14.10 10.53
N PHE A 175 -1.03 13.42 11.45
CA PHE A 175 -0.38 12.15 11.16
C PHE A 175 -1.07 10.97 11.82
N SER A 176 -1.21 9.91 11.04
CA SER A 176 -1.55 8.59 11.56
C SER A 176 -0.60 7.53 11.00
N VAL A 177 -0.42 6.47 11.76
CA VAL A 177 0.36 5.30 11.40
C VAL A 177 -0.49 4.06 11.56
N GLY A 178 -0.27 3.08 10.72
CA GLY A 178 -1.06 1.86 10.78
C GLY A 178 -0.37 0.68 10.17
N VAL A 179 -1.05 -0.44 10.21
CA VAL A 179 -0.68 -1.66 9.51
C VAL A 179 -1.95 -2.33 8.99
N GLU A 180 -1.85 -2.89 7.80
CA GLU A 180 -2.95 -3.62 7.19
C GLU A 180 -2.49 -4.95 6.61
N VAL A 181 -3.43 -5.88 6.50
CA VAL A 181 -3.27 -7.14 5.80
C VAL A 181 -4.32 -7.19 4.71
N THR A 182 -3.89 -7.21 3.46
CA THR A 182 -4.79 -7.22 2.31
C THR A 182 -4.66 -8.52 1.53
N GLY A 183 -5.80 -9.11 1.19
CA GLY A 183 -5.90 -10.12 0.15
C GLY A 183 -6.21 -9.46 -1.19
N SER A 184 -5.61 -9.95 -2.25
CA SER A 184 -5.83 -9.46 -3.61
C SER A 184 -6.16 -10.61 -4.57
N PHE A 185 -6.89 -10.29 -5.63
CA PHE A 185 -7.25 -11.21 -6.68
C PHE A 185 -7.10 -10.55 -8.05
N LEU A 186 -6.34 -11.18 -8.92
CA LEU A 186 -6.19 -10.83 -10.32
C LEU A 186 -7.21 -11.61 -11.13
N VAL A 187 -8.16 -10.90 -11.73
CA VAL A 187 -9.39 -11.48 -12.30
C VAL A 187 -9.11 -12.35 -13.51
N GLN A 188 -8.32 -11.87 -14.47
CA GLN A 188 -8.05 -12.62 -15.72
C GLN A 188 -7.05 -13.75 -15.47
N SER A 189 -6.01 -13.48 -14.69
CA SER A 189 -5.01 -14.50 -14.37
C SER A 189 -5.45 -15.46 -13.29
N GLN A 190 -6.60 -15.22 -12.61
CA GLN A 190 -7.12 -16.04 -11.51
C GLN A 190 -6.09 -16.29 -10.41
N SER A 191 -5.24 -15.31 -10.17
CA SER A 191 -4.15 -15.40 -9.20
C SER A 191 -4.54 -14.69 -7.92
N PHE A 192 -4.20 -15.31 -6.78
CA PHE A 192 -4.38 -14.71 -5.47
C PHE A 192 -3.07 -14.07 -5.01
N GLY A 193 -3.21 -12.98 -4.28
CA GLY A 193 -2.09 -12.34 -3.61
C GLY A 193 -2.46 -11.92 -2.21
N PHE A 194 -1.46 -11.65 -1.40
CA PHE A 194 -1.65 -11.00 -0.11
C PHE A 194 -0.45 -10.11 0.22
N ALA A 195 -0.72 -9.10 1.00
CA ALA A 195 0.30 -8.17 1.48
C ALA A 195 0.11 -7.85 2.95
N VAL A 196 1.22 -7.51 3.61
CA VAL A 196 1.22 -6.92 4.95
C VAL A 196 1.95 -5.60 4.83
N THR A 197 1.26 -4.50 5.04
CA THR A 197 1.78 -3.18 4.76
C THR A 197 1.63 -2.23 5.93
N PRO A 198 2.73 -1.78 6.55
CA PRO A 198 2.71 -0.56 7.32
C PRO A 198 2.30 0.62 6.44
N ASN A 199 1.58 1.56 7.03
CA ASN A 199 1.16 2.77 6.37
C ASN A 199 1.45 4.02 7.20
N LEU A 200 1.68 5.11 6.50
CA LEU A 200 1.79 6.45 7.05
C LEU A 200 0.81 7.33 6.29
N ARG A 201 -0.04 8.05 7.02
CA ARG A 201 -1.05 8.93 6.45
C ARG A 201 -0.89 10.34 7.02
N TYR A 202 -1.11 11.32 6.17
CA TYR A 202 -1.16 12.74 6.48
C TYR A 202 -2.51 13.31 6.04
N ALA A 203 -3.26 13.93 6.98
CA ALA A 203 -4.49 14.66 6.70
C ALA A 203 -4.22 16.17 6.70
N PHE A 204 -4.87 16.88 5.77
CA PHE A 204 -4.70 18.33 5.58
C PHE A 204 -5.76 19.11 6.33
#